data_25b7ad1acde02619c7e9edbc984d01fb
#
_entry.id   25b7ad1acde02619c7e9edbc984d01fb
#
_cell.length_a   1.000
_cell.length_b   1.000
_cell.length_c   1.000
_cell.angle_alpha   90.00
_cell.angle_beta   90.00
_cell.angle_gamma   90.00
#
_symmetry.space_group_name_H-M   'P 1'
#
loop_
_entity.id
_entity.type
_entity.pdbx_description
1 polymer ?
#
loop_
_entity_poly.entity_id
_entity_poly.type
_entity_poly.pdbx_seq_one_letter_code
_entity_poly.pdbx_strand_id
1 'polypeptide(L)'
;QPFEVFINTAKAGSETAAHSEAIGRLISYTLRIASPIEPRERLRIVMEQLGGIGGGRSLGFGPNRVRSLPDGIAKALDEYLYQQHFEQVPRPIYSPPQETLPIEAVSNKGQSQAHSPFHKIGELCPECGQATLINEEGCRKCYTCGHSEC
;
A
#
# COMPACT_ATOMS: atom_id res chain seq x y z
N GLN A 1 2.80 8.24 23.48
CA GLN A 1 2.33 9.17 22.44
C GLN A 1 3.52 9.58 21.55
N PRO A 2 3.31 9.75 20.22
CA PRO A 2 4.36 10.18 19.33
C PRO A 2 4.78 11.63 19.69
N PHE A 3 6.08 11.87 19.72
CA PHE A 3 6.63 13.16 20.10
C PHE A 3 7.60 13.71 19.04
N GLU A 4 8.35 12.83 18.41
CA GLU A 4 9.36 13.18 17.42
C GLU A 4 9.49 12.09 16.35
N VAL A 5 9.84 12.48 15.11
CA VAL A 5 10.05 11.59 13.97
C VAL A 5 11.38 11.92 13.31
N PHE A 6 12.27 10.92 13.24
CA PHE A 6 13.52 11.00 12.51
C PHE A 6 13.40 10.22 11.20
N ILE A 7 13.74 10.85 10.10
CA ILE A 7 13.68 10.22 8.78
C ILE A 7 15.06 10.23 8.16
N ASN A 8 15.59 9.02 7.94
CA ASN A 8 16.88 8.80 7.30
C ASN A 8 16.72 7.80 6.16
N THR A 9 16.61 8.27 4.92
CA THR A 9 16.18 7.47 3.76
C THR A 9 17.19 7.39 2.63
N ALA A 10 18.32 8.11 2.71
CA ALA A 10 19.27 8.20 1.59
C ALA A 10 20.68 8.50 2.08
N LYS A 11 21.63 8.47 1.13
CA LYS A 11 23.02 8.82 1.43
C LYS A 11 23.10 10.25 1.98
N ALA A 12 23.85 10.44 3.06
CA ALA A 12 24.13 11.74 3.64
C ALA A 12 24.63 12.74 2.59
N GLY A 13 24.11 13.97 2.63
CA GLY A 13 24.44 15.03 1.68
C GLY A 13 23.69 14.98 0.34
N SER A 14 22.80 14.02 0.13
CA SER A 14 21.91 14.01 -1.04
C SER A 14 20.68 14.90 -0.83
N GLU A 15 20.10 15.41 -1.93
CA GLU A 15 18.84 16.17 -1.88
C GLU A 15 17.70 15.35 -1.24
N THR A 16 17.65 14.05 -1.52
CA THR A 16 16.66 13.15 -0.92
C THR A 16 16.81 13.10 0.59
N ALA A 17 18.06 13.05 1.11
CA ALA A 17 18.32 13.09 2.55
C ALA A 17 17.89 14.43 3.15
N ALA A 18 18.19 15.55 2.49
CA ALA A 18 17.79 16.88 2.95
C ALA A 18 16.25 17.03 2.99
N HIS A 19 15.55 16.58 1.95
CA HIS A 19 14.08 16.60 1.92
C HIS A 19 13.46 15.71 2.99
N SER A 20 14.00 14.50 3.20
CA SER A 20 13.49 13.60 4.24
C SER A 20 13.69 14.17 5.64
N GLU A 21 14.85 14.77 5.91
CA GLU A 21 15.13 15.44 7.17
C GLU A 21 14.21 16.63 7.40
N ALA A 22 13.97 17.47 6.36
CA ALA A 22 13.06 18.61 6.45
C ALA A 22 11.62 18.15 6.79
N ILE A 23 11.12 17.11 6.14
CA ILE A 23 9.79 16.54 6.43
C ILE A 23 9.76 16.01 7.88
N GLY A 24 10.76 15.26 8.32
CA GLY A 24 10.84 14.75 9.69
C GLY A 24 10.82 15.86 10.75
N ARG A 25 11.56 16.95 10.52
CA ARG A 25 11.56 18.13 11.38
C ARG A 25 10.20 18.83 11.44
N LEU A 26 9.51 18.98 10.31
CA LEU A 26 8.16 19.57 10.26
C LEU A 26 7.13 18.70 10.97
N ILE A 27 7.19 17.38 10.81
CA ILE A 27 6.32 16.45 11.53
C ILE A 27 6.59 16.58 13.04
N SER A 28 7.86 16.54 13.46
CA SER A 28 8.26 16.67 14.86
C SER A 28 7.81 18.00 15.46
N TYR A 29 7.91 19.09 14.69
CA TYR A 29 7.39 20.40 15.10
C TYR A 29 5.87 20.35 15.31
N THR A 30 5.12 19.78 14.36
CA THR A 30 3.67 19.61 14.44
C THR A 30 3.25 18.80 15.68
N LEU A 31 4.05 17.78 16.05
CA LEU A 31 3.76 16.96 17.23
C LEU A 31 3.99 17.70 18.55
N ARG A 32 4.93 18.66 18.58
CA ARG A 32 5.35 19.39 19.80
C ARG A 32 4.59 20.68 20.06
N ILE A 33 3.94 21.27 19.05
CA ILE A 33 3.17 22.50 19.27
C ILE A 33 1.99 22.27 20.22
N ALA A 34 1.66 23.30 21.01
CA ALA A 34 0.47 23.26 21.84
C ALA A 34 -0.80 23.22 20.98
N SER A 35 -1.63 22.21 21.17
CA SER A 35 -2.85 22.00 20.39
C SER A 35 -3.87 21.22 21.21
N PRO A 36 -5.17 21.47 21.05
CA PRO A 36 -6.23 20.65 21.64
C PRO A 36 -6.33 19.25 20.99
N ILE A 37 -5.71 19.04 19.81
CA ILE A 37 -5.69 17.78 19.11
C ILE A 37 -4.55 16.93 19.66
N GLU A 38 -4.85 15.70 20.04
CA GLU A 38 -3.86 14.73 20.54
C GLU A 38 -2.73 14.48 19.53
N PRO A 39 -1.46 14.30 19.98
CA PRO A 39 -0.32 14.08 19.09
C PRO A 39 -0.51 12.93 18.11
N ARG A 40 -1.15 11.84 18.53
CA ARG A 40 -1.46 10.69 17.68
C ARG A 40 -2.39 11.06 16.52
N GLU A 41 -3.42 11.84 16.82
CA GLU A 41 -4.37 12.31 15.80
C GLU A 41 -3.71 13.32 14.85
N ARG A 42 -2.85 14.19 15.37
CA ARG A 42 -2.05 15.09 14.51
C ARG A 42 -1.13 14.33 13.57
N LEU A 43 -0.52 13.23 14.06
CA LEU A 43 0.30 12.37 13.20
C LEU A 43 -0.54 11.72 12.10
N ARG A 44 -1.76 11.26 12.42
CA ARG A 44 -2.70 10.70 11.43
C ARG A 44 -3.07 11.74 10.36
N ILE A 45 -3.39 12.96 10.77
CA ILE A 45 -3.71 14.05 9.84
C ILE A 45 -2.52 14.33 8.91
N VAL A 46 -1.30 14.42 9.45
CA VAL A 46 -0.09 14.63 8.63
C VAL A 46 0.13 13.48 7.65
N MET A 47 -0.02 12.23 8.11
CA MET A 47 0.10 11.04 7.28
C MET A 47 -0.88 11.09 6.09
N GLU A 48 -2.13 11.49 6.31
CA GLU A 48 -3.13 11.64 5.25
C GLU A 48 -2.74 12.71 4.22
N GLN A 49 -2.07 13.78 4.64
CA GLN A 49 -1.60 14.81 3.71
C GLN A 49 -0.40 14.34 2.86
N LEU A 50 0.43 13.44 3.38
CA LEU A 50 1.60 12.91 2.67
C LEU A 50 1.25 11.71 1.77
N GLY A 51 0.20 10.97 2.12
CA GLY A 51 -0.24 9.79 1.41
C GLY A 51 -0.69 10.09 -0.02
N GLY A 52 -0.29 9.23 -0.95
CA GLY A 52 -0.69 9.35 -2.34
C GLY A 52 0.04 10.41 -3.17
N ILE A 53 0.95 11.19 -2.59
CA ILE A 53 1.78 12.14 -3.35
C ILE A 53 2.64 11.36 -4.34
N GLY A 54 2.47 11.66 -5.64
CA GLY A 54 3.23 11.06 -6.72
C GLY A 54 4.61 11.67 -6.87
N GLY A 55 5.53 10.93 -7.51
CA GLY A 55 6.87 11.38 -7.86
C GLY A 55 7.35 10.74 -9.17
N GLY A 56 8.49 11.20 -9.69
CA GLY A 56 9.04 10.72 -10.95
C GLY A 56 9.55 9.27 -10.91
N ARG A 57 9.71 8.68 -9.73
CA ARG A 57 10.15 7.29 -9.55
C ARG A 57 9.32 6.64 -8.45
N SER A 58 8.59 5.61 -8.80
CA SER A 58 7.88 4.76 -7.84
C SER A 58 8.68 3.49 -7.59
N LEU A 59 8.52 2.91 -6.39
CA LEU A 59 9.15 1.65 -5.97
C LEU A 59 8.07 0.63 -5.60
N GLY A 60 8.31 -0.64 -5.96
CA GLY A 60 7.40 -1.74 -5.66
C GLY A 60 6.20 -1.80 -6.60
N PHE A 61 5.32 -2.79 -6.35
CA PHE A 61 4.15 -3.09 -7.17
C PHE A 61 2.92 -3.36 -6.29
N GLY A 62 1.74 -3.21 -6.88
CA GLY A 62 0.48 -3.51 -6.21
C GLY A 62 0.20 -2.59 -5.00
N PRO A 63 -0.46 -3.11 -3.95
CA PRO A 63 -0.83 -2.33 -2.76
C PRO A 63 0.36 -1.74 -2.01
N ASN A 64 1.53 -2.40 -2.11
CA ASN A 64 2.76 -1.98 -1.44
C ASN A 64 3.61 -0.99 -2.26
N ARG A 65 3.11 -0.55 -3.42
CA ARG A 65 3.81 0.43 -4.26
C ARG A 65 3.98 1.75 -3.52
N VAL A 66 5.21 2.24 -3.46
CA VAL A 66 5.56 3.56 -2.92
C VAL A 66 5.70 4.52 -4.09
N ARG A 67 4.88 5.58 -4.14
CA ARG A 67 4.80 6.53 -5.25
C ARG A 67 5.89 7.59 -5.21
N SER A 68 6.32 7.95 -4.00
CA SER A 68 7.34 8.98 -3.76
C SER A 68 7.89 8.87 -2.34
N LEU A 69 8.88 9.71 -2.00
CA LEU A 69 9.38 9.83 -0.63
C LEU A 69 8.28 10.20 0.38
N PRO A 70 7.44 11.23 0.16
CA PRO A 70 6.32 11.54 1.07
C PRO A 70 5.33 10.38 1.24
N ASP A 71 4.98 9.70 0.16
CA ASP A 71 4.09 8.54 0.20
C ASP A 71 4.69 7.38 1.01
N GLY A 72 6.00 7.16 0.87
CA GLY A 72 6.72 6.17 1.68
C GLY A 72 6.74 6.50 3.16
N ILE A 73 6.92 7.77 3.50
CA ILE A 73 6.85 8.25 4.88
C ILE A 73 5.44 8.03 5.44
N ALA A 74 4.40 8.38 4.67
CA ALA A 74 3.01 8.15 5.08
C ALA A 74 2.73 6.68 5.41
N LYS A 75 3.19 5.76 4.57
CA LYS A 75 3.02 4.32 4.79
C LYS A 75 3.75 3.82 6.04
N ALA A 76 4.97 4.29 6.28
CA ALA A 76 5.71 3.94 7.49
C ALA A 76 5.03 4.47 8.77
N LEU A 77 4.46 5.67 8.71
CA LEU A 77 3.69 6.23 9.82
C LEU A 77 2.37 5.50 10.04
N ASP A 78 1.70 5.07 8.98
CA ASP A 78 0.48 4.26 9.04
C ASP A 78 0.75 2.91 9.73
N GLU A 79 1.82 2.24 9.32
CA GLU A 79 2.26 0.99 9.95
C GLU A 79 2.53 1.17 11.45
N TYR A 80 3.24 2.25 11.84
CA TYR A 80 3.47 2.58 13.24
C TYR A 80 2.17 2.80 14.01
N LEU A 81 1.23 3.57 13.46
CA LEU A 81 -0.06 3.84 14.10
C LEU A 81 -0.90 2.57 14.23
N TYR A 82 -0.83 1.69 13.23
CA TYR A 82 -1.52 0.41 13.22
C TYR A 82 -0.95 -0.56 14.26
N GLN A 83 0.36 -0.71 14.34
CA GLN A 83 1.03 -1.58 15.32
C GLN A 83 0.69 -1.16 16.76
N GLN A 84 0.70 0.12 17.07
CA GLN A 84 0.32 0.66 18.37
C GLN A 84 -1.14 0.37 18.75
N HIS A 85 -2.00 0.15 17.77
CA HIS A 85 -3.40 -0.19 18.02
C HIS A 85 -3.57 -1.68 18.37
N PHE A 86 -2.74 -2.54 17.77
CA PHE A 86 -2.79 -4.00 17.99
C PHE A 86 -2.12 -4.48 19.29
N GLU A 87 -1.18 -3.73 19.83
CA GLU A 87 -0.60 -4.07 21.16
C GLU A 87 -1.62 -3.98 22.29
N GLN A 88 -2.74 -3.27 22.10
CA GLN A 88 -3.80 -3.13 23.08
C GLN A 88 -4.96 -4.14 22.90
N VAL A 89 -4.97 -4.89 21.80
CA VAL A 89 -5.96 -5.93 21.54
C VAL A 89 -5.24 -7.27 21.48
N PRO A 90 -5.55 -8.26 22.36
CA PRO A 90 -5.01 -9.61 22.24
C PRO A 90 -5.33 -10.12 20.83
N ARG A 91 -4.31 -10.53 20.08
CA ARG A 91 -4.53 -11.13 18.76
C ARG A 91 -5.48 -12.30 18.92
N PRO A 92 -6.66 -12.33 18.29
CA PRO A 92 -7.40 -13.57 18.18
C PRO A 92 -6.46 -14.54 17.46
N ILE A 93 -6.15 -15.66 18.14
CA ILE A 93 -5.43 -16.77 17.52
C ILE A 93 -6.39 -17.33 16.47
N TYR A 94 -6.31 -16.79 15.25
CA TYR A 94 -6.99 -17.37 14.12
C TYR A 94 -6.24 -18.65 13.74
N SER A 95 -6.66 -19.75 14.33
CA SER A 95 -6.34 -21.07 13.81
C SER A 95 -7.28 -21.29 12.62
N PRO A 96 -6.79 -21.36 11.38
CA PRO A 96 -7.66 -21.70 10.26
C PRO A 96 -8.27 -23.06 10.55
N PRO A 97 -9.58 -23.24 10.31
CA PRO A 97 -10.20 -24.56 10.39
C PRO A 97 -9.43 -25.49 9.46
N GLN A 98 -8.83 -26.53 9.99
CA GLN A 98 -8.32 -27.64 9.19
C GLN A 98 -9.52 -28.42 8.67
N GLU A 99 -10.14 -27.96 7.61
CA GLU A 99 -11.03 -28.79 6.83
C GLU A 99 -10.17 -29.81 6.09
N THR A 100 -10.07 -31.00 6.67
CA THR A 100 -9.66 -32.20 5.97
C THR A 100 -10.79 -32.56 5.02
N LEU A 101 -10.70 -32.09 3.77
CA LEU A 101 -11.58 -32.56 2.72
C LEU A 101 -11.19 -34.00 2.38
N PRO A 102 -12.13 -34.97 2.39
CA PRO A 102 -11.87 -36.30 1.85
C PRO A 102 -11.62 -36.17 0.33
N ILE A 103 -10.50 -36.69 -0.12
CA ILE A 103 -10.22 -36.81 -1.57
C ILE A 103 -11.06 -37.98 -2.07
N GLU A 104 -12.27 -37.72 -2.53
CA GLU A 104 -13.00 -38.66 -3.37
C GLU A 104 -12.67 -38.36 -4.82
N ALA A 105 -12.09 -39.35 -5.45
CA ALA A 105 -11.81 -39.36 -6.87
C ALA A 105 -13.11 -39.32 -7.67
N VAL A 106 -13.41 -38.21 -8.36
CA VAL A 106 -14.50 -38.16 -9.33
C VAL A 106 -13.92 -38.11 -10.73
N SER A 107 -14.15 -39.27 -11.42
CA SER A 107 -13.95 -39.51 -12.81
C SER A 107 -14.76 -38.57 -13.70
N ASN A 108 -14.12 -38.11 -14.78
CA ASN A 108 -14.67 -37.33 -15.89
C ASN A 108 -15.97 -37.89 -16.47
N LYS A 109 -16.96 -37.01 -16.73
CA LYS A 109 -17.72 -36.94 -18.00
C LYS A 109 -18.69 -35.73 -18.02
N GLY A 110 -18.55 -34.89 -19.06
CA GLY A 110 -19.68 -34.33 -19.79
C GLY A 110 -20.20 -32.94 -19.38
N GLN A 111 -19.78 -31.95 -20.16
CA GLN A 111 -20.58 -30.82 -20.70
C GLN A 111 -21.64 -30.13 -19.80
N SER A 112 -21.43 -28.86 -19.48
CA SER A 112 -22.33 -27.77 -19.93
C SER A 112 -21.87 -26.41 -19.38
N GLN A 113 -21.96 -25.42 -20.22
CA GLN A 113 -21.61 -24.02 -20.08
C GLN A 113 -22.25 -23.37 -18.85
N ALA A 114 -21.41 -22.83 -17.98
CA ALA A 114 -21.78 -21.74 -17.08
C ALA A 114 -20.65 -20.71 -17.15
N HIS A 115 -20.99 -19.51 -17.59
CA HIS A 115 -20.11 -18.36 -17.66
C HIS A 115 -19.57 -18.04 -16.25
N SER A 116 -18.37 -18.52 -15.93
CA SER A 116 -17.56 -17.90 -14.89
C SER A 116 -16.91 -16.65 -15.48
N PRO A 117 -16.90 -15.51 -14.77
CA PRO A 117 -16.14 -14.35 -15.22
C PRO A 117 -14.66 -14.76 -15.19
N PHE A 118 -14.13 -15.10 -16.34
CA PHE A 118 -12.69 -15.27 -16.52
C PHE A 118 -12.04 -13.94 -16.13
N HIS A 119 -11.37 -13.90 -15.01
CA HIS A 119 -10.33 -12.91 -14.80
C HIS A 119 -9.29 -13.14 -15.89
N LYS A 120 -9.37 -12.34 -16.95
CA LYS A 120 -8.34 -12.32 -17.99
C LYS A 120 -7.04 -11.93 -17.28
N ILE A 121 -6.17 -12.90 -17.05
CA ILE A 121 -4.82 -12.65 -16.51
C ILE A 121 -4.05 -12.00 -17.65
N GLY A 122 -3.80 -10.70 -17.52
CA GLY A 122 -3.02 -9.91 -18.45
C GLY A 122 -1.59 -9.69 -17.97
N GLU A 123 -0.88 -8.79 -18.64
CA GLU A 123 0.43 -8.32 -18.19
C GLU A 123 0.29 -7.44 -16.95
N LEU A 124 1.41 -7.24 -16.22
CA LEU A 124 1.45 -6.36 -15.06
C LEU A 124 1.30 -4.90 -15.50
N CYS A 125 0.31 -4.23 -14.97
CA CYS A 125 0.11 -2.80 -15.23
C CYS A 125 1.21 -1.96 -14.55
N PRO A 126 1.90 -1.05 -15.26
CA PRO A 126 2.95 -0.23 -14.68
C PRO A 126 2.41 0.79 -13.65
N GLU A 127 1.11 1.13 -13.73
CA GLU A 127 0.50 2.09 -12.84
C GLU A 127 -0.01 1.47 -11.51
N CYS A 128 -0.71 0.35 -11.57
CA CYS A 128 -1.30 -0.26 -10.37
C CYS A 128 -0.67 -1.60 -9.96
N GLY A 129 0.22 -2.18 -10.79
CA GLY A 129 0.88 -3.46 -10.52
C GLY A 129 -0.03 -4.68 -10.57
N GLN A 130 -1.28 -4.55 -11.00
CA GLN A 130 -2.19 -5.69 -11.17
C GLN A 130 -2.00 -6.36 -12.53
N ALA A 131 -2.12 -7.68 -12.58
CA ALA A 131 -2.00 -8.47 -13.81
C ALA A 131 -3.29 -8.41 -14.64
N THR A 132 -3.75 -7.21 -14.97
CA THR A 132 -5.01 -6.93 -15.69
C THR A 132 -4.81 -6.02 -16.89
N LEU A 133 -3.56 -5.87 -17.36
CA LEU A 133 -3.23 -5.11 -18.56
C LEU A 133 -3.40 -6.03 -19.78
N ILE A 134 -4.39 -5.75 -20.62
CA ILE A 134 -4.75 -6.57 -21.78
C ILE A 134 -4.56 -5.76 -23.07
N ASN A 135 -4.04 -6.43 -24.12
CA ASN A 135 -3.96 -5.85 -25.44
C ASN A 135 -5.33 -5.96 -26.14
N GLU A 136 -5.94 -4.82 -26.44
CA GLU A 136 -7.17 -4.73 -27.22
C GLU A 136 -7.01 -3.66 -28.31
N GLU A 137 -7.32 -4.01 -29.55
CA GLU A 137 -7.34 -3.10 -30.71
C GLU A 137 -6.04 -2.28 -30.93
N GLY A 138 -4.90 -2.84 -30.53
CA GLY A 138 -3.59 -2.16 -30.65
C GLY A 138 -3.18 -1.30 -29.48
N CYS A 139 -4.04 -1.16 -28.46
CA CYS A 139 -3.72 -0.47 -27.20
C CYS A 139 -3.68 -1.44 -26.03
N ARG A 140 -2.83 -1.15 -25.03
CA ARG A 140 -2.80 -1.89 -23.77
C ARG A 140 -3.69 -1.17 -22.75
N LYS A 141 -4.70 -1.83 -22.22
CA LYS A 141 -5.66 -1.26 -21.26
C LYS A 141 -5.69 -2.06 -19.97
N CYS A 142 -5.53 -1.38 -18.85
CA CYS A 142 -5.67 -1.97 -17.54
C CYS A 142 -7.11 -1.88 -17.04
N TYR A 143 -7.72 -3.02 -16.73
CA TYR A 143 -9.11 -3.08 -16.24
C TYR A 143 -9.26 -2.75 -14.76
N THR A 144 -8.16 -2.67 -14.01
CA THR A 144 -8.21 -2.33 -12.58
C THR A 144 -8.12 -0.83 -12.33
N CYS A 145 -7.21 -0.12 -13.01
CA CYS A 145 -6.99 1.32 -12.77
C CYS A 145 -7.35 2.22 -13.94
N GLY A 146 -7.75 1.65 -15.10
CA GLY A 146 -8.09 2.41 -16.30
C GLY A 146 -6.89 2.94 -17.08
N HIS A 147 -5.65 2.61 -16.69
CA HIS A 147 -4.45 2.97 -17.45
C HIS A 147 -4.55 2.45 -18.87
N SER A 148 -4.23 3.28 -19.86
CA SER A 148 -4.25 2.93 -21.27
C SER A 148 -3.02 3.49 -21.97
N GLU A 149 -2.35 2.64 -22.74
CA GLU A 149 -1.17 2.97 -23.53
C GLU A 149 -1.37 2.48 -24.97
N CYS A 150 -1.36 3.41 -25.89
CA CYS A 150 -1.50 3.14 -27.34
C CYS A 150 -0.19 3.36 -28.08
#